data_6940181f434cbf96c7434349bdd4a2e9
#
_entry.id   6940181f434cbf96c7434349bdd4a2e9
#
_cell.length_a   1.000
_cell.length_b   1.000
_cell.length_c   1.000
_cell.angle_alpha   90.00
_cell.angle_beta   90.00
_cell.angle_gamma   90.00
#
_symmetry.space_group_name_H-M   'P 1'
#
loop_
_entity.id
_entity.type
_entity.pdbx_description
1 polymer ?
#
loop_
_entity_poly.entity_id
_entity_poly.type
_entity_poly.pdbx_seq_one_letter_code
_entity_poly.pdbx_strand_id
1 'polypeptide(L)'
;MQPQYDHIQKSSLYLIIFATGVLQLIAATTFSPWSISIFPGIILFFSGIFVIFLAFGFQHLQTVDQGNYLTIGFGKLPLPLCKRKLFYKTIIKVEIGRTLLLDGWGIHYSISGGWVWNIWGRDCVVVYCEKEILRIGTDDAASLCTFLETKIGQN
;
A
#
# COMPACT_ATOMS: atom_id res chain seq x y z
N MET A 1 -21.25 -9.01 11.91
CA MET A 1 -20.35 -10.18 11.90
C MET A 1 -18.95 -9.69 12.16
N GLN A 2 -18.22 -10.32 13.08
CA GLN A 2 -16.79 -10.01 13.24
C GLN A 2 -16.04 -10.59 12.04
N PRO A 3 -15.05 -9.86 11.47
CA PRO A 3 -14.22 -10.39 10.40
C PRO A 3 -13.47 -11.64 10.87
N GLN A 4 -13.39 -12.67 10.04
CA GLN A 4 -12.62 -13.87 10.33
C GLN A 4 -11.11 -13.66 10.17
N TYR A 5 -10.72 -12.62 9.42
CA TYR A 5 -9.36 -12.17 9.24
C TYR A 5 -9.31 -10.64 9.24
N ASP A 6 -8.47 -10.07 10.10
CA ASP A 6 -8.17 -8.64 10.13
C ASP A 6 -6.71 -8.49 10.52
N HIS A 7 -5.89 -8.01 9.59
CA HIS A 7 -4.47 -7.85 9.79
C HIS A 7 -3.99 -6.48 9.33
N ILE A 8 -3.13 -5.85 10.12
CA ILE A 8 -2.57 -4.53 9.86
C ILE A 8 -1.03 -4.63 9.88
N GLN A 9 -0.43 -4.60 8.71
CA GLN A 9 1.01 -4.44 8.56
C GLN A 9 1.37 -2.96 8.69
N LYS A 10 2.17 -2.62 9.70
CA LYS A 10 2.68 -1.26 9.91
C LYS A 10 3.98 -1.04 9.14
N SER A 11 4.20 0.18 8.68
CA SER A 11 5.45 0.59 8.03
C SER A 11 6.03 1.81 8.72
N SER A 12 7.34 1.85 8.87
CA SER A 12 8.06 3.05 9.33
C SER A 12 8.37 4.01 8.18
N LEU A 13 8.09 3.60 6.93
CA LEU A 13 8.37 4.40 5.74
C LEU A 13 7.66 5.76 5.77
N TYR A 14 6.45 5.81 6.36
CA TYR A 14 5.69 7.05 6.48
C TYR A 14 6.46 8.14 7.25
N LEU A 15 7.30 7.79 8.22
CA LEU A 15 8.10 8.76 8.98
C LEU A 15 9.13 9.44 8.07
N ILE A 16 9.77 8.67 7.18
CA ILE A 16 10.74 9.19 6.22
C ILE A 16 10.04 10.13 5.23
N ILE A 17 8.90 9.68 4.68
CA ILE A 17 8.11 10.50 3.74
C ILE A 17 7.62 11.77 4.42
N PHE A 18 7.10 11.66 5.65
CA PHE A 18 6.65 12.81 6.44
C PHE A 18 7.78 13.80 6.71
N ALA A 19 8.94 13.32 7.18
CA ALA A 19 10.11 14.15 7.44
C ALA A 19 10.60 14.87 6.16
N THR A 20 10.57 14.18 5.01
CA THR A 20 10.92 14.78 3.71
C THR A 20 9.96 15.92 3.35
N GLY A 21 8.65 15.74 3.56
CA GLY A 21 7.67 16.81 3.32
C GLY A 21 7.86 18.01 4.24
N VAL A 22 8.13 17.77 5.53
CA VAL A 22 8.43 18.84 6.49
C VAL A 22 9.71 19.60 6.09
N LEU A 23 10.75 18.88 5.68
CA LEU A 23 12.01 19.49 5.22
C LEU A 23 11.78 20.39 3.99
N GLN A 24 10.92 19.97 3.06
CA GLN A 24 10.54 20.78 1.90
C GLN A 24 9.80 22.06 2.32
N LEU A 25 8.90 22.00 3.32
CA LEU A 25 8.21 23.19 3.84
C LEU A 25 9.19 24.15 4.50
N ILE A 26 10.16 23.64 5.27
CA ILE A 26 11.23 24.46 5.85
C ILE A 26 12.06 25.10 4.73
N ALA A 27 12.48 24.33 3.74
CA ALA A 27 13.25 24.85 2.60
C ALA A 27 12.46 25.91 1.82
N ALA A 28 11.14 25.80 1.69
CA ALA A 28 10.31 26.80 1.04
C ALA A 28 10.44 28.20 1.67
N THR A 29 10.68 28.28 2.99
CA THR A 29 10.84 29.55 3.71
C THR A 29 12.17 30.25 3.37
N THR A 30 13.19 29.50 2.93
CA THR A 30 14.50 30.07 2.55
C THR A 30 14.44 30.85 1.22
N PHE A 31 13.44 30.52 0.37
CA PHE A 31 13.15 31.23 -0.88
C PHE A 31 12.16 32.38 -0.67
N SER A 32 12.22 33.03 0.48
CA SER A 32 11.48 34.24 0.86
C SER A 32 11.73 35.41 -0.09
N PRO A 33 10.91 36.48 -0.06
CA PRO A 33 10.84 37.56 -1.09
C PRO A 33 12.14 38.32 -1.42
N TRP A 34 13.22 37.95 -0.79
CA TRP A 34 14.57 38.48 -1.06
C TRP A 34 15.33 37.76 -2.18
N SER A 35 14.77 36.61 -2.70
CA SER A 35 15.38 35.87 -3.80
C SER A 35 14.86 36.36 -5.16
N ILE A 36 15.67 36.19 -6.21
CA ILE A 36 15.39 36.59 -7.59
C ILE A 36 14.07 35.97 -8.14
N SER A 37 13.59 34.90 -7.52
CA SER A 37 12.36 34.24 -7.92
C SER A 37 11.66 33.58 -6.72
N ILE A 38 10.35 33.80 -6.57
CA ILE A 38 9.49 33.19 -5.57
C ILE A 38 9.01 31.78 -6.02
N PHE A 39 9.10 31.45 -7.32
CA PHE A 39 8.58 30.20 -7.86
C PHE A 39 9.13 28.93 -7.21
N PRO A 40 10.44 28.77 -6.95
CA PRO A 40 10.96 27.59 -6.26
C PRO A 40 10.35 27.41 -4.87
N GLY A 41 10.14 28.47 -4.10
CA GLY A 41 9.49 28.43 -2.79
C GLY A 41 8.05 27.93 -2.88
N ILE A 42 7.30 28.41 -3.85
CA ILE A 42 5.91 27.97 -4.09
C ILE A 42 5.86 26.47 -4.45
N ILE A 43 6.76 26.03 -5.33
CA ILE A 43 6.83 24.61 -5.73
C ILE A 43 7.16 23.74 -4.51
N LEU A 44 8.18 24.12 -3.72
CA LEU A 44 8.55 23.38 -2.51
C LEU A 44 7.42 23.35 -1.48
N PHE A 45 6.68 24.44 -1.32
CA PHE A 45 5.56 24.51 -0.39
C PHE A 45 4.44 23.53 -0.78
N PHE A 46 3.96 23.58 -2.02
CA PHE A 46 2.89 22.69 -2.46
C PHE A 46 3.34 21.23 -2.55
N SER A 47 4.57 20.95 -3.00
CA SER A 47 5.12 19.61 -3.02
C SER A 47 5.31 19.06 -1.60
N GLY A 48 5.74 19.87 -0.65
CA GLY A 48 5.86 19.47 0.76
C GLY A 48 4.52 19.06 1.37
N ILE A 49 3.46 19.85 1.14
CA ILE A 49 2.10 19.51 1.57
C ILE A 49 1.65 18.18 0.93
N PHE A 50 1.87 18.02 -0.38
CA PHE A 50 1.50 16.79 -1.10
C PHE A 50 2.25 15.56 -0.56
N VAL A 51 3.56 15.67 -0.29
CA VAL A 51 4.38 14.59 0.27
C VAL A 51 3.90 14.22 1.68
N ILE A 52 3.56 15.20 2.54
CA ILE A 52 2.98 14.96 3.85
C ILE A 52 1.64 14.21 3.71
N PHE A 53 0.79 14.62 2.78
CA PHE A 53 -0.47 13.94 2.51
C PHE A 53 -0.25 12.48 2.10
N LEU A 54 0.72 12.20 1.22
CA LEU A 54 1.10 10.83 0.84
C LEU A 54 1.59 10.01 2.03
N ALA A 55 2.30 10.62 2.98
CA ALA A 55 2.79 9.91 4.17
C ALA A 55 1.65 9.24 4.96
N PHE A 56 0.46 9.85 5.04
CA PHE A 56 -0.70 9.25 5.69
C PHE A 56 -1.19 7.96 4.98
N GLY A 57 -0.97 7.84 3.67
CA GLY A 57 -1.23 6.61 2.92
C GLY A 57 -0.27 5.48 3.28
N PHE A 58 0.99 5.80 3.59
CA PHE A 58 2.04 4.82 3.86
C PHE A 58 2.20 4.43 5.33
N GLN A 59 1.21 4.70 6.19
CA GLN A 59 1.26 4.31 7.60
C GLN A 59 1.09 2.80 7.80
N HIS A 60 0.17 2.19 7.07
CA HIS A 60 -0.14 0.77 7.18
C HIS A 60 -0.83 0.24 5.94
N LEU A 61 -0.75 -1.06 5.75
CA LEU A 61 -1.56 -1.84 4.83
C LEU A 61 -2.48 -2.72 5.66
N GLN A 62 -3.79 -2.54 5.50
CA GLN A 62 -4.78 -3.34 6.19
C GLN A 62 -5.44 -4.33 5.24
N THR A 63 -5.61 -5.55 5.69
CA THR A 63 -6.26 -6.64 4.97
C THR A 63 -7.38 -7.21 5.84
N VAL A 64 -8.65 -7.03 5.42
CA VAL A 64 -9.84 -7.35 6.22
C VAL A 64 -10.82 -8.23 5.44
N ASP A 65 -11.26 -9.32 6.06
CA ASP A 65 -12.38 -10.14 5.58
C ASP A 65 -13.71 -9.40 5.69
N GLN A 66 -14.46 -9.39 4.60
CA GLN A 66 -15.81 -8.84 4.52
C GLN A 66 -16.87 -9.92 4.20
N GLY A 67 -16.56 -11.18 4.50
CA GLY A 67 -17.43 -12.34 4.23
C GLY A 67 -17.30 -12.86 2.81
N ASN A 68 -17.67 -12.10 1.79
CA ASN A 68 -17.63 -12.51 0.38
C ASN A 68 -16.38 -12.04 -0.37
N TYR A 69 -15.62 -11.12 0.19
CA TYR A 69 -14.40 -10.57 -0.39
C TYR A 69 -13.44 -10.09 0.70
N LEU A 70 -12.17 -10.04 0.35
CA LEU A 70 -11.12 -9.42 1.14
C LEU A 70 -10.97 -7.96 0.71
N THR A 71 -10.91 -7.05 1.67
CA THR A 71 -10.55 -5.65 1.42
C THR A 71 -9.07 -5.46 1.73
N ILE A 72 -8.33 -4.89 0.80
CA ILE A 72 -6.92 -4.50 0.95
C ILE A 72 -6.88 -2.98 0.87
N GLY A 73 -6.30 -2.31 1.86
CA GLY A 73 -6.32 -0.85 1.93
C GLY A 73 -5.06 -0.24 2.52
N PHE A 74 -4.61 0.86 1.93
CA PHE A 74 -3.48 1.65 2.41
C PHE A 74 -3.93 2.79 3.31
N GLY A 75 -3.32 2.88 4.50
CA GLY A 75 -3.45 4.02 5.40
C GLY A 75 -4.88 4.38 5.77
N LYS A 76 -5.03 5.61 6.24
CA LYS A 76 -6.33 6.19 6.62
C LYS A 76 -6.95 7.06 5.53
N LEU A 77 -6.29 7.16 4.37
CA LEU A 77 -6.78 8.00 3.29
C LEU A 77 -8.09 7.43 2.72
N PRO A 78 -9.16 8.22 2.66
CA PRO A 78 -10.45 7.77 2.13
C PRO A 78 -10.48 7.73 0.60
N LEU A 79 -9.32 7.52 -0.04
CA LEU A 79 -9.21 7.48 -1.49
C LEU A 79 -9.60 6.09 -2.01
N PRO A 80 -10.53 5.98 -2.96
CA PRO A 80 -10.93 4.70 -3.54
C PRO A 80 -9.77 3.98 -4.23
N LEU A 81 -8.79 4.72 -4.76
CA LEU A 81 -7.57 4.18 -5.37
C LEU A 81 -6.65 3.45 -4.38
N CYS A 82 -6.79 3.75 -3.08
CA CYS A 82 -6.00 3.12 -2.02
C CYS A 82 -6.69 1.90 -1.41
N LYS A 83 -7.85 1.47 -1.96
CA LYS A 83 -8.59 0.29 -1.51
C LYS A 83 -8.92 -0.62 -2.67
N ARG A 84 -8.75 -1.92 -2.46
CA ARG A 84 -9.08 -2.97 -3.44
C ARG A 84 -9.95 -4.04 -2.80
N LYS A 85 -10.92 -4.53 -3.55
CA LYS A 85 -11.74 -5.69 -3.19
C LYS A 85 -11.28 -6.90 -3.99
N LEU A 86 -10.99 -7.98 -3.29
CA LEU A 86 -10.66 -9.28 -3.86
C LEU A 86 -11.78 -10.26 -3.54
N PHE A 87 -12.58 -10.63 -4.52
CA PHE A 87 -13.69 -11.55 -4.34
C PHE A 87 -13.16 -12.99 -4.27
N TYR A 88 -13.53 -13.75 -3.23
CA TYR A 88 -13.04 -15.11 -3.03
C TYR A 88 -13.40 -16.05 -4.19
N LYS A 89 -14.57 -15.89 -4.79
CA LYS A 89 -15.03 -16.67 -5.95
C LYS A 89 -14.16 -16.56 -7.19
N THR A 90 -13.34 -15.52 -7.29
CA THR A 90 -12.44 -15.30 -8.44
C THR A 90 -11.05 -15.87 -8.21
N ILE A 91 -10.77 -16.37 -7.01
CA ILE A 91 -9.47 -16.93 -6.65
C ILE A 91 -9.38 -18.36 -7.13
N ILE A 92 -8.32 -18.66 -7.88
CA ILE A 92 -8.02 -20.02 -8.37
C ILE A 92 -7.04 -20.72 -7.43
N LYS A 93 -5.98 -19.99 -7.01
CA LYS A 93 -4.88 -20.52 -6.21
C LYS A 93 -4.27 -19.41 -5.37
N VAL A 94 -3.73 -19.76 -4.22
CA VAL A 94 -2.90 -18.89 -3.39
C VAL A 94 -1.59 -19.59 -3.04
N GLU A 95 -0.54 -18.82 -2.84
CA GLU A 95 0.74 -19.33 -2.39
C GLU A 95 1.54 -18.24 -1.66
N ILE A 96 2.39 -18.66 -0.73
CA ILE A 96 3.33 -17.76 -0.08
C ILE A 96 4.44 -17.44 -1.08
N GLY A 97 4.77 -16.17 -1.24
CA GLY A 97 5.79 -15.71 -2.17
C GLY A 97 6.57 -14.51 -1.64
N ARG A 98 7.41 -13.99 -2.52
CA ARG A 98 8.18 -12.77 -2.25
C ARG A 98 8.08 -11.82 -3.44
N THR A 99 7.94 -10.53 -3.16
CA THR A 99 8.06 -9.48 -4.18
C THR A 99 9.51 -9.36 -4.64
N LEU A 100 9.72 -8.94 -5.89
CA LEU A 100 11.06 -8.65 -6.39
C LEU A 100 11.65 -7.43 -5.66
N LEU A 101 12.98 -7.34 -5.60
CA LEU A 101 13.66 -6.17 -5.06
C LEU A 101 13.29 -4.88 -5.82
N LEU A 102 13.09 -5.01 -7.14
CA LEU A 102 12.74 -3.91 -8.03
C LEU A 102 11.26 -3.51 -7.93
N ASP A 103 10.40 -4.38 -7.39
CA ASP A 103 8.99 -4.01 -7.21
C ASP A 103 8.82 -2.89 -6.17
N GLY A 104 9.73 -2.81 -5.16
CA GLY A 104 9.63 -1.74 -4.15
C GLY A 104 8.35 -1.81 -3.32
N TRP A 105 7.85 -0.64 -2.93
CA TRP A 105 6.66 -0.48 -2.08
C TRP A 105 5.58 0.34 -2.78
N GLY A 106 4.33 0.19 -2.36
CA GLY A 106 3.18 0.89 -2.91
C GLY A 106 2.27 0.00 -3.73
N ILE A 107 1.53 0.63 -4.64
CA ILE A 107 0.61 -0.02 -5.58
C ILE A 107 1.20 0.13 -6.97
N HIS A 108 1.56 -0.96 -7.61
CA HIS A 108 2.16 -0.96 -8.96
C HIS A 108 2.00 -2.30 -9.65
N TYR A 109 2.32 -2.34 -10.93
CA TYR A 109 2.35 -3.58 -11.71
C TYR A 109 3.78 -4.12 -11.73
N SER A 110 3.97 -5.38 -11.31
CA SER A 110 5.28 -6.02 -11.27
C SER A 110 5.83 -6.35 -12.65
N ILE A 111 7.14 -6.28 -12.82
CA ILE A 111 7.84 -6.75 -14.02
C ILE A 111 7.62 -8.26 -14.24
N SER A 112 7.44 -9.03 -13.16
CA SER A 112 7.10 -10.46 -13.22
C SER A 112 5.61 -10.74 -13.50
N GLY A 113 4.84 -9.71 -13.83
CA GLY A 113 3.40 -9.76 -14.08
C GLY A 113 2.56 -9.70 -12.79
N GLY A 114 1.39 -9.06 -12.90
CA GLY A 114 0.43 -8.91 -11.82
C GLY A 114 0.60 -7.66 -10.96
N TRP A 115 -0.46 -7.32 -10.24
CA TRP A 115 -0.50 -6.18 -9.34
C TRP A 115 0.19 -6.50 -8.02
N VAL A 116 0.95 -5.54 -7.50
CA VAL A 116 1.58 -5.57 -6.18
C VAL A 116 0.93 -4.53 -5.29
N TRP A 117 0.54 -4.96 -4.10
CA TRP A 117 0.08 -4.13 -3.00
C TRP A 117 0.96 -4.43 -1.81
N ASN A 118 2.03 -3.67 -1.65
CA ASN A 118 3.04 -3.89 -0.61
C ASN A 118 3.43 -2.58 0.05
N ILE A 119 3.49 -2.54 1.38
CA ILE A 119 3.88 -1.35 2.12
C ILE A 119 5.30 -1.42 2.66
N TRP A 120 5.75 -2.64 3.01
CA TRP A 120 7.05 -2.85 3.63
C TRP A 120 7.48 -4.32 3.50
N GLY A 121 8.80 -4.56 3.47
CA GLY A 121 9.31 -5.91 3.35
C GLY A 121 9.15 -6.49 1.95
N ARG A 122 9.29 -7.81 1.85
CA ARG A 122 9.20 -8.56 0.59
C ARG A 122 8.26 -9.74 0.65
N ASP A 123 7.87 -10.16 1.87
CA ASP A 123 6.98 -11.30 2.02
C ASP A 123 5.57 -10.94 1.57
N CYS A 124 4.93 -11.82 0.85
CA CYS A 124 3.61 -11.59 0.29
C CYS A 124 2.85 -12.91 0.11
N VAL A 125 1.54 -12.80 -0.04
CA VAL A 125 0.71 -13.87 -0.59
C VAL A 125 0.42 -13.56 -2.05
N VAL A 126 0.75 -14.51 -2.92
CA VAL A 126 0.45 -14.44 -4.36
C VAL A 126 -0.90 -15.08 -4.58
N VAL A 127 -1.85 -14.30 -5.07
CA VAL A 127 -3.21 -14.72 -5.35
C VAL A 127 -3.40 -14.77 -6.86
N TYR A 128 -3.65 -15.96 -7.36
CA TYR A 128 -3.97 -16.20 -8.77
C TYR A 128 -5.48 -16.11 -8.94
N CYS A 129 -5.93 -15.12 -9.67
CA CYS A 129 -7.33 -14.93 -10.03
C CYS A 129 -7.55 -15.25 -11.51
N GLU A 130 -8.81 -15.45 -11.91
CA GLU A 130 -9.18 -15.75 -13.30
C GLU A 130 -8.59 -14.79 -14.33
N LYS A 131 -8.44 -13.51 -13.99
CA LYS A 131 -8.05 -12.44 -14.93
C LYS A 131 -6.70 -11.79 -14.61
N GLU A 132 -6.15 -12.03 -13.43
CA GLU A 132 -4.96 -11.32 -12.96
C GLU A 132 -4.25 -12.05 -11.83
N ILE A 133 -3.01 -11.67 -11.58
CA ILE A 133 -2.24 -12.06 -10.41
C ILE A 133 -2.16 -10.88 -9.47
N LEU A 134 -2.43 -11.11 -8.18
CA LEU A 134 -2.32 -10.10 -7.13
C LEU A 134 -1.32 -10.55 -6.07
N ARG A 135 -0.34 -9.72 -5.76
CA ARG A 135 0.60 -9.91 -4.66
C ARG A 135 0.23 -9.00 -3.51
N ILE A 136 -0.15 -9.57 -2.38
CA ILE A 136 -0.54 -8.86 -1.17
C ILE A 136 0.64 -8.94 -0.20
N GLY A 137 1.34 -7.82 0.00
CA GLY A 137 2.42 -7.71 0.97
C GLY A 137 1.86 -7.87 2.39
N THR A 138 2.56 -8.62 3.20
CA THR A 138 2.18 -8.87 4.59
C THR A 138 3.36 -9.40 5.37
N ASP A 139 3.43 -9.10 6.66
CA ASP A 139 4.36 -9.69 7.63
C ASP A 139 3.81 -10.99 8.25
N ASP A 140 2.57 -11.40 7.88
CA ASP A 140 1.92 -12.64 8.29
C ASP A 140 1.39 -13.42 7.08
N ALA A 141 2.31 -13.82 6.18
CA ALA A 141 1.96 -14.52 4.95
C ALA A 141 1.33 -15.90 5.20
N ALA A 142 1.74 -16.59 6.26
CA ALA A 142 1.24 -17.91 6.58
C ALA A 142 -0.25 -17.88 6.95
N SER A 143 -0.64 -17.01 7.87
CA SER A 143 -2.04 -16.88 8.30
C SER A 143 -2.94 -16.39 7.16
N LEU A 144 -2.48 -15.41 6.38
CA LEU A 144 -3.24 -14.92 5.23
C LEU A 144 -3.44 -16.02 4.16
N CYS A 145 -2.39 -16.78 3.85
CA CYS A 145 -2.46 -17.87 2.87
C CYS A 145 -3.46 -18.95 3.33
N THR A 146 -3.30 -19.44 4.57
CA THR A 146 -4.21 -20.45 5.16
C THR A 146 -5.65 -19.93 5.19
N PHE A 147 -5.88 -18.69 5.59
CA PHE A 147 -7.21 -18.09 5.56
C PHE A 147 -7.83 -18.10 4.15
N LEU A 148 -7.08 -17.67 3.14
CA LEU A 148 -7.57 -17.66 1.76
C LEU A 148 -7.83 -19.06 1.21
N GLU A 149 -7.01 -20.07 1.56
CA GLU A 149 -7.23 -21.47 1.19
C GLU A 149 -8.56 -21.99 1.75
N THR A 150 -8.91 -21.65 3.00
CA THR A 150 -10.22 -22.04 3.57
C THR A 150 -11.39 -21.42 2.81
N LYS A 151 -11.23 -20.21 2.27
CA LYS A 151 -12.29 -19.55 1.48
C LYS A 151 -12.45 -20.14 0.08
N ILE A 152 -11.35 -20.60 -0.54
CA ILE A 152 -11.39 -21.28 -1.85
C ILE A 152 -12.08 -22.64 -1.72
N GLY A 153 -11.82 -23.38 -0.64
CA GLY A 153 -12.42 -24.71 -0.42
C GLY A 153 -13.92 -24.69 -0.07
N GLN A 154 -14.49 -23.51 0.22
CA GLN A 154 -15.90 -23.33 0.57
C GLN A 154 -16.78 -22.90 -0.64
N ASN A 155 -16.18 -22.61 -1.79
CA ASN A 155 -16.87 -22.26 -3.03
C ASN A 155 -16.87 -23.44 -3.97
#